data_6ebd5f03d7bd8ed66103f9651538921e
#
_entry.id   6ebd5f03d7bd8ed66103f9651538921e
#
_cell.length_a   1.000
_cell.length_b   1.000
_cell.length_c   1.000
_cell.angle_alpha   90.00
_cell.angle_beta   90.00
_cell.angle_gamma   90.00
#
_symmetry.space_group_name_H-M   'P 1'
#
loop_
_entity.id
_entity.type
_entity.pdbx_description
1 polymer ?
#
loop_
_entity_poly.entity_id
_entity_poly.type
_entity_poly.pdbx_seq_one_letter_code
_entity_poly.pdbx_strand_id
1 'polypeptide(L)'
;MARPRILTVCNQKGGVGKTTTAINLGAALCERGRRVLLVDTDPQANATSGLGYPSRTVERSVYDVLVLGQPLADVIVPVERVPGLALAPASLALAGAELELADLARREFRLRYALEAVADYDYVLVDSPPSLALITVNCLVAADAMLIPLQCEYYALEGLSLLTHTHGLITQDLNPSLEMAGIVMTLFDPRTLLSAQVVAEVRRRFPDQTFSTIIPRTVRLSEAPSHGLPITLYDPSGRGSASYRALAAELLARDALVAA
;
A
#
# COMPACT_ATOMS: atom_id res chain seq x y z
N MET A 1 -1.77 -4.41 -23.81
CA MET A 1 -2.59 -3.97 -22.67
C MET A 1 -2.01 -2.67 -22.13
N ALA A 2 -2.81 -1.81 -21.48
CA ALA A 2 -2.28 -0.61 -20.84
C ALA A 2 -1.40 -1.02 -19.65
N ARG A 3 -0.39 -0.20 -19.32
CA ARG A 3 0.44 -0.38 -18.12
C ARG A 3 -0.43 -0.28 -16.86
N PRO A 4 -0.21 -1.11 -15.83
CA PRO A 4 -0.95 -0.99 -14.57
C PRO A 4 -0.68 0.35 -13.86
N ARG A 5 -1.67 0.86 -13.14
CA ARG A 5 -1.49 1.97 -12.20
C ARG A 5 -0.79 1.46 -10.94
N ILE A 6 0.39 2.00 -10.64
CA ILE A 6 1.23 1.57 -9.51
C ILE A 6 1.04 2.54 -8.36
N LEU A 7 0.49 2.06 -7.24
CA LEU A 7 0.28 2.85 -6.02
C LEU A 7 1.13 2.30 -4.87
N THR A 8 1.96 3.15 -4.28
CA THR A 8 2.67 2.81 -3.03
C THR A 8 1.86 3.27 -1.83
N VAL A 9 1.50 2.34 -0.95
CA VAL A 9 0.84 2.62 0.32
C VAL A 9 1.93 2.90 1.36
N CYS A 10 2.14 4.15 1.70
CA CYS A 10 3.28 4.55 2.53
C CYS A 10 2.90 5.48 3.68
N ASN A 11 3.58 5.30 4.80
CA ASN A 11 3.65 6.20 5.95
C ASN A 11 4.81 5.74 6.84
N GLN A 12 5.60 6.67 7.37
CA GLN A 12 6.74 6.38 8.24
C GLN A 12 6.32 5.85 9.62
N LYS A 13 5.11 6.21 10.06
CA LYS A 13 4.59 5.75 11.36
C LYS A 13 4.10 4.30 11.23
N GLY A 14 4.53 3.45 12.17
CA GLY A 14 3.99 2.11 12.34
C GLY A 14 2.53 2.13 12.83
N GLY A 15 1.75 1.12 12.48
CA GLY A 15 0.40 0.93 12.99
C GLY A 15 -0.69 1.86 12.44
N VAL A 16 -0.39 2.68 11.42
CA VAL A 16 -1.40 3.58 10.81
C VAL A 16 -2.35 2.90 9.83
N GLY A 17 -2.18 1.59 9.60
CA GLY A 17 -3.04 0.81 8.70
C GLY A 17 -2.55 0.75 7.26
N LYS A 18 -1.24 0.85 6.97
CA LYS A 18 -0.68 0.66 5.62
C LYS A 18 -1.06 -0.70 5.05
N THR A 19 -0.59 -1.77 5.66
CA THR A 19 -0.87 -3.15 5.27
C THR A 19 -2.36 -3.46 5.22
N THR A 20 -3.11 -2.99 6.24
CA THR A 20 -4.57 -3.13 6.27
C THR A 20 -5.21 -2.46 5.05
N THR A 21 -4.72 -1.27 4.68
CA THR A 21 -5.22 -0.56 3.50
C THR A 21 -4.83 -1.26 2.20
N ALA A 22 -3.58 -1.71 2.07
CA ALA A 22 -3.10 -2.41 0.87
C ALA A 22 -3.92 -3.68 0.59
N ILE A 23 -4.11 -4.54 1.60
CA ILE A 23 -4.91 -5.77 1.49
C ILE A 23 -6.36 -5.46 1.13
N ASN A 24 -7.01 -4.59 1.89
CA ASN A 24 -8.45 -4.41 1.81
C ASN A 24 -8.87 -3.54 0.62
N LEU A 25 -8.06 -2.57 0.23
CA LEU A 25 -8.25 -1.83 -1.02
C LEU A 25 -8.06 -2.75 -2.23
N GLY A 26 -7.00 -3.60 -2.22
CA GLY A 26 -6.78 -4.59 -3.27
C GLY A 26 -7.98 -5.51 -3.46
N ALA A 27 -8.49 -6.10 -2.37
CA ALA A 27 -9.67 -6.95 -2.42
C ALA A 27 -10.93 -6.18 -2.90
N ALA A 28 -11.14 -4.95 -2.45
CA ALA A 28 -12.29 -4.13 -2.86
C ALA A 28 -12.21 -3.68 -4.33
N LEU A 29 -11.00 -3.50 -4.89
CA LEU A 29 -10.80 -3.27 -6.32
C LEU A 29 -11.12 -4.53 -7.14
N CYS A 30 -10.76 -5.72 -6.63
CA CYS A 30 -11.10 -6.99 -7.27
C CYS A 30 -12.62 -7.23 -7.30
N GLU A 31 -13.36 -6.90 -6.23
CA GLU A 31 -14.85 -6.93 -6.24
C GLU A 31 -15.46 -6.03 -7.34
N ARG A 32 -14.70 -5.04 -7.83
CA ARG A 32 -15.08 -4.15 -8.94
C ARG A 32 -14.54 -4.59 -10.29
N GLY A 33 -14.09 -5.84 -10.39
CA GLY A 33 -13.61 -6.45 -11.63
C GLY A 33 -12.20 -6.01 -12.05
N ARG A 34 -11.41 -5.41 -11.14
CA ARG A 34 -10.01 -5.06 -11.41
C ARG A 34 -9.09 -6.23 -11.08
N ARG A 35 -8.04 -6.40 -11.89
CA ARG A 35 -6.94 -7.33 -11.59
C ARG A 35 -5.89 -6.57 -10.81
N VAL A 36 -5.55 -7.06 -9.62
CA VAL A 36 -4.65 -6.36 -8.69
C VAL A 36 -3.48 -7.26 -8.33
N LEU A 37 -2.27 -6.70 -8.40
CA LEU A 37 -1.07 -7.28 -7.81
C LEU A 37 -0.76 -6.52 -6.51
N LEU A 38 -0.70 -7.23 -5.39
CA LEU A 38 -0.17 -6.72 -4.14
C LEU A 38 1.28 -7.12 -4.00
N VAL A 39 2.17 -6.16 -3.81
CA VAL A 39 3.61 -6.37 -3.59
C VAL A 39 3.91 -6.04 -2.13
N ASP A 40 4.26 -7.04 -1.34
CA ASP A 40 4.63 -6.88 0.06
C ASP A 40 6.15 -6.65 0.16
N THR A 41 6.55 -5.45 0.58
CA THR A 41 7.98 -5.08 0.73
C THR A 41 8.39 -4.90 2.19
N ASP A 42 7.47 -5.14 3.15
CA ASP A 42 7.79 -5.07 4.58
C ASP A 42 8.46 -6.37 5.04
N PRO A 43 9.66 -6.33 5.67
CA PRO A 43 10.30 -7.50 6.27
C PRO A 43 9.44 -8.26 7.28
N GLN A 44 8.44 -7.59 7.88
CA GLN A 44 7.48 -8.24 8.78
C GLN A 44 6.50 -9.15 8.04
N ALA A 45 6.38 -9.06 6.70
CA ALA A 45 5.52 -9.85 5.85
C ALA A 45 4.05 -9.90 6.32
N ASN A 46 3.55 -8.74 6.78
CA ASN A 46 2.20 -8.64 7.32
C ASN A 46 1.12 -8.74 6.23
N ALA A 47 1.38 -8.24 5.01
CA ALA A 47 0.44 -8.42 3.90
C ALA A 47 0.44 -9.88 3.44
N THR A 48 1.59 -10.52 3.40
CA THR A 48 1.77 -11.92 3.06
C THR A 48 1.00 -12.82 4.01
N SER A 49 1.24 -12.70 5.32
CA SER A 49 0.55 -13.52 6.34
C SER A 49 -0.95 -13.17 6.44
N GLY A 50 -1.30 -11.90 6.28
CA GLY A 50 -2.68 -11.42 6.32
C GLY A 50 -3.55 -11.90 5.16
N LEU A 51 -2.95 -12.41 4.07
CA LEU A 51 -3.62 -13.09 2.96
C LEU A 51 -3.52 -14.62 3.04
N GLY A 52 -3.05 -15.18 4.16
CA GLY A 52 -3.02 -16.59 4.41
C GLY A 52 -1.77 -17.33 3.92
N TYR A 53 -0.72 -16.62 3.56
CA TYR A 53 0.58 -17.20 3.17
C TYR A 53 1.55 -17.11 4.37
N PRO A 54 1.91 -18.24 5.02
CA PRO A 54 2.86 -18.18 6.13
C PRO A 54 4.24 -17.73 5.64
N SER A 55 4.72 -16.59 6.11
CA SER A 55 5.99 -15.98 5.63
C SER A 55 7.22 -16.91 5.76
N ARG A 56 7.15 -17.90 6.67
CA ARG A 56 8.21 -18.89 6.90
C ARG A 56 8.27 -19.98 5.82
N THR A 57 7.21 -20.15 5.03
CA THR A 57 7.11 -21.15 3.96
C THR A 57 7.22 -20.56 2.57
N VAL A 58 7.46 -19.26 2.49
CA VAL A 58 7.67 -18.56 1.23
C VAL A 58 9.06 -18.95 0.68
N GLU A 59 9.07 -19.68 -0.43
CA GLU A 59 10.31 -20.12 -1.07
C GLU A 59 10.97 -19.01 -1.88
N ARG A 60 10.15 -18.19 -2.56
CA ARG A 60 10.58 -17.03 -3.35
C ARG A 60 9.78 -15.81 -2.98
N SER A 61 10.45 -14.69 -2.84
CA SER A 61 9.86 -13.47 -2.30
C SER A 61 10.37 -12.22 -3.03
N VAL A 62 9.84 -11.08 -2.66
CA VAL A 62 10.32 -9.77 -3.14
C VAL A 62 11.82 -9.54 -2.84
N TYR A 63 12.39 -10.22 -1.82
CA TYR A 63 13.84 -10.21 -1.59
C TYR A 63 14.61 -10.73 -2.82
N ASP A 64 14.17 -11.84 -3.41
CA ASP A 64 14.83 -12.45 -4.58
C ASP A 64 14.79 -11.51 -5.79
N VAL A 65 13.72 -10.72 -5.89
CA VAL A 65 13.58 -9.72 -6.95
C VAL A 65 14.52 -8.52 -6.71
N LEU A 66 14.48 -7.95 -5.52
CA LEU A 66 15.22 -6.72 -5.21
C LEU A 66 16.74 -6.97 -5.14
N VAL A 67 17.16 -8.02 -4.47
CA VAL A 67 18.58 -8.31 -4.21
C VAL A 67 19.19 -9.19 -5.29
N LEU A 68 18.56 -10.33 -5.59
CA LEU A 68 19.11 -11.31 -6.53
C LEU A 68 18.77 -10.99 -7.99
N GLY A 69 17.87 -10.04 -8.27
CA GLY A 69 17.49 -9.64 -9.63
C GLY A 69 16.64 -10.66 -10.37
N GLN A 70 15.93 -11.52 -9.63
CA GLN A 70 15.01 -12.49 -10.26
C GLN A 70 13.79 -11.79 -10.85
N PRO A 71 13.19 -12.33 -11.91
CA PRO A 71 11.96 -11.81 -12.48
C PRO A 71 10.82 -11.78 -11.44
N LEU A 72 10.07 -10.67 -11.36
CA LEU A 72 8.94 -10.58 -10.44
C LEU A 72 7.86 -11.65 -10.71
N ALA A 73 7.69 -12.04 -11.97
CA ALA A 73 6.75 -13.08 -12.36
C ALA A 73 7.00 -14.44 -11.69
N ASP A 74 8.26 -14.73 -11.31
CA ASP A 74 8.65 -16.00 -10.69
C ASP A 74 8.28 -16.07 -9.20
N VAL A 75 7.90 -14.95 -8.59
CA VAL A 75 7.54 -14.87 -7.17
C VAL A 75 6.03 -14.62 -6.96
N ILE A 76 5.30 -14.21 -8.01
CA ILE A 76 3.87 -13.92 -7.92
C ILE A 76 3.08 -15.20 -7.69
N VAL A 77 2.18 -15.16 -6.69
CA VAL A 77 1.24 -16.24 -6.39
C VAL A 77 -0.20 -15.71 -6.43
N PRO A 78 -1.19 -16.49 -6.93
CA PRO A 78 -2.58 -16.09 -6.90
C PRO A 78 -3.14 -16.15 -5.48
N VAL A 79 -3.95 -15.18 -5.09
CA VAL A 79 -4.69 -15.25 -3.82
C VAL A 79 -6.02 -15.96 -4.06
N GLU A 80 -6.04 -17.30 -3.90
CA GLU A 80 -7.16 -18.17 -4.29
C GLU A 80 -8.52 -17.70 -3.76
N ARG A 81 -8.56 -17.17 -2.52
CA ARG A 81 -9.80 -16.72 -1.87
C ARG A 81 -10.32 -15.38 -2.40
N VAL A 82 -9.51 -14.65 -3.17
CA VAL A 82 -9.87 -13.32 -3.73
C VAL A 82 -9.62 -13.36 -5.25
N PRO A 83 -10.59 -13.78 -6.05
CA PRO A 83 -10.44 -13.80 -7.51
C PRO A 83 -10.02 -12.43 -8.06
N GLY A 84 -8.97 -12.41 -8.87
CA GLY A 84 -8.39 -11.19 -9.44
C GLY A 84 -7.27 -10.55 -8.60
N LEU A 85 -7.02 -11.06 -7.38
CA LEU A 85 -5.88 -10.63 -6.55
C LEU A 85 -4.72 -11.61 -6.68
N ALA A 86 -3.52 -11.08 -6.91
CA ALA A 86 -2.27 -11.82 -6.79
C ALA A 86 -1.34 -11.13 -5.78
N LEU A 87 -0.39 -11.87 -5.25
CA LEU A 87 0.56 -11.43 -4.24
C LEU A 87 1.99 -11.72 -4.71
N ALA A 88 2.87 -10.72 -4.63
CA ALA A 88 4.30 -10.92 -4.56
C ALA A 88 4.70 -10.89 -3.07
N PRO A 89 4.99 -12.04 -2.45
CA PRO A 89 5.11 -12.13 -1.01
C PRO A 89 6.45 -11.57 -0.49
N ALA A 90 6.43 -11.06 0.73
CA ALA A 90 7.63 -10.76 1.51
C ALA A 90 8.14 -11.98 2.26
N SER A 91 9.42 -11.92 2.63
CA SER A 91 10.04 -12.87 3.57
C SER A 91 10.92 -12.13 4.57
N LEU A 92 11.30 -12.83 5.64
CA LEU A 92 12.20 -12.29 6.65
C LEU A 92 13.58 -11.89 6.08
N ALA A 93 14.00 -12.45 4.94
CA ALA A 93 15.23 -12.09 4.25
C ALA A 93 15.29 -10.60 3.90
N LEU A 94 14.16 -9.93 3.67
CA LEU A 94 14.09 -8.49 3.46
C LEU A 94 14.69 -7.66 4.62
N ALA A 95 14.77 -8.21 5.84
CA ALA A 95 15.39 -7.50 6.96
C ALA A 95 16.89 -7.19 6.75
N GLY A 96 17.60 -8.02 5.98
CA GLY A 96 18.98 -7.79 5.60
C GLY A 96 19.16 -7.07 4.25
N ALA A 97 18.10 -6.99 3.46
CA ALA A 97 18.15 -6.53 2.08
C ALA A 97 18.69 -5.09 1.93
N GLU A 98 18.48 -4.21 2.90
CA GLU A 98 18.97 -2.83 2.84
C GLU A 98 20.50 -2.75 2.80
N LEU A 99 21.18 -3.63 3.55
CA LEU A 99 22.64 -3.70 3.55
C LEU A 99 23.17 -4.26 2.21
N GLU A 100 22.52 -5.30 1.69
CA GLU A 100 22.90 -5.94 0.44
C GLU A 100 22.62 -5.04 -0.77
N LEU A 101 21.50 -4.33 -0.76
CA LEU A 101 21.15 -3.36 -1.80
C LEU A 101 22.11 -2.17 -1.83
N ALA A 102 22.72 -1.80 -0.69
CA ALA A 102 23.57 -0.61 -0.60
C ALA A 102 24.75 -0.64 -1.60
N ASP A 103 25.27 -1.82 -1.92
CA ASP A 103 26.40 -2.00 -2.82
C ASP A 103 25.98 -2.24 -4.29
N LEU A 104 24.68 -2.34 -4.57
CA LEU A 104 24.18 -2.63 -5.92
C LEU A 104 24.05 -1.34 -6.75
N ALA A 105 24.43 -1.45 -8.03
CA ALA A 105 24.18 -0.39 -9.00
C ALA A 105 22.68 -0.16 -9.18
N ARG A 106 22.30 1.12 -9.28
CA ARG A 106 20.89 1.55 -9.45
C ARG A 106 19.95 0.95 -8.39
N ARG A 107 20.43 0.83 -7.18
CA ARG A 107 19.76 0.23 -6.02
C ARG A 107 18.38 0.85 -5.71
N GLU A 108 18.16 2.12 -6.05
CA GLU A 108 16.89 2.82 -5.86
C GLU A 108 15.83 2.44 -6.91
N PHE A 109 16.22 1.79 -8.02
CA PHE A 109 15.37 1.50 -9.18
C PHE A 109 15.01 0.01 -9.33
N ARG A 110 15.45 -0.84 -8.41
CA ARG A 110 15.30 -2.30 -8.53
C ARG A 110 13.82 -2.72 -8.66
N LEU A 111 12.95 -2.18 -7.83
CA LEU A 111 11.51 -2.48 -7.90
C LEU A 111 10.88 -1.90 -9.17
N ARG A 112 11.28 -0.72 -9.60
CA ARG A 112 10.79 -0.10 -10.84
C ARG A 112 11.06 -1.00 -12.05
N TYR A 113 12.29 -1.47 -12.20
CA TYR A 113 12.65 -2.36 -13.31
C TYR A 113 11.90 -3.71 -13.26
N ALA A 114 11.69 -4.24 -12.06
CA ALA A 114 10.93 -5.47 -11.89
C ALA A 114 9.45 -5.31 -12.29
N LEU A 115 8.86 -4.13 -12.03
CA LEU A 115 7.47 -3.82 -12.36
C LEU A 115 7.25 -3.45 -13.84
N GLU A 116 8.27 -3.05 -14.58
CA GLU A 116 8.17 -2.76 -16.02
C GLU A 116 7.72 -3.98 -16.85
N ALA A 117 8.02 -5.19 -16.38
CA ALA A 117 7.61 -6.43 -17.02
C ALA A 117 6.19 -6.90 -16.66
N VAL A 118 5.49 -6.18 -15.78
CA VAL A 118 4.16 -6.54 -15.27
C VAL A 118 3.09 -5.87 -16.13
N ALA A 119 2.31 -6.66 -16.89
CA ALA A 119 1.31 -6.14 -17.82
C ALA A 119 -0.11 -6.69 -17.58
N ASP A 120 -0.27 -7.74 -16.75
CA ASP A 120 -1.53 -8.48 -16.62
C ASP A 120 -2.47 -7.95 -15.54
N TYR A 121 -2.16 -6.80 -14.95
CA TYR A 121 -2.92 -6.18 -13.86
C TYR A 121 -3.40 -4.78 -14.25
N ASP A 122 -4.51 -4.35 -13.64
CA ASP A 122 -5.01 -2.98 -13.74
C ASP A 122 -4.34 -2.09 -12.70
N TYR A 123 -4.08 -2.66 -11.50
CA TYR A 123 -3.42 -1.98 -10.38
C TYR A 123 -2.28 -2.83 -9.80
N VAL A 124 -1.22 -2.16 -9.39
CA VAL A 124 -0.20 -2.69 -8.49
C VAL A 124 -0.24 -1.89 -7.20
N LEU A 125 -0.47 -2.55 -6.07
CA LEU A 125 -0.41 -1.94 -4.75
C LEU A 125 0.87 -2.39 -4.06
N VAL A 126 1.74 -1.46 -3.68
CA VAL A 126 2.99 -1.76 -2.98
C VAL A 126 2.81 -1.42 -1.50
N ASP A 127 2.85 -2.42 -0.61
CA ASP A 127 2.84 -2.22 0.84
C ASP A 127 4.26 -1.95 1.33
N SER A 128 4.52 -0.73 1.81
CA SER A 128 5.86 -0.30 2.21
C SER A 128 6.12 -0.48 3.71
N PRO A 129 7.38 -0.72 4.12
CA PRO A 129 7.76 -0.76 5.53
C PRO A 129 7.59 0.61 6.22
N PRO A 130 7.53 0.66 7.57
CA PRO A 130 7.40 1.90 8.34
C PRO A 130 8.75 2.63 8.51
N SER A 131 9.52 2.76 7.45
CA SER A 131 10.83 3.44 7.48
C SER A 131 11.00 4.28 6.21
N LEU A 132 11.92 5.22 6.19
CA LEU A 132 12.37 5.94 4.99
C LEU A 132 13.73 5.43 4.52
N ALA A 133 13.91 4.12 4.57
CA ALA A 133 15.14 3.48 4.12
C ALA A 133 15.04 3.06 2.64
N LEU A 134 16.04 2.38 2.13
CA LEU A 134 16.22 2.10 0.70
C LEU A 134 15.07 1.30 0.07
N ILE A 135 14.43 0.41 0.84
CA ILE A 135 13.24 -0.33 0.36
C ILE A 135 12.08 0.65 0.10
N THR A 136 11.81 1.58 1.01
CA THR A 136 10.75 2.59 0.82
C THR A 136 11.07 3.54 -0.35
N VAL A 137 12.35 3.90 -0.54
CA VAL A 137 12.78 4.65 -1.73
C VAL A 137 12.46 3.86 -3.00
N ASN A 138 12.75 2.56 -3.05
CA ASN A 138 12.38 1.69 -4.18
C ASN A 138 10.87 1.71 -4.45
N CYS A 139 10.04 1.65 -3.41
CA CYS A 139 8.59 1.70 -3.54
C CYS A 139 8.13 3.03 -4.18
N LEU A 140 8.67 4.16 -3.72
CA LEU A 140 8.31 5.49 -4.23
C LEU A 140 8.85 5.74 -5.64
N VAL A 141 10.04 5.23 -5.96
CA VAL A 141 10.64 5.35 -7.29
C VAL A 141 9.87 4.52 -8.33
N ALA A 142 9.31 3.39 -7.92
CA ALA A 142 8.53 2.51 -8.79
C ALA A 142 7.09 2.97 -9.01
N ALA A 143 6.54 3.79 -8.11
CA ALA A 143 5.13 4.16 -8.09
C ALA A 143 4.78 5.29 -9.08
N ASP A 144 3.55 5.27 -9.58
CA ASP A 144 2.92 6.42 -10.23
C ASP A 144 2.39 7.40 -9.20
N ALA A 145 1.87 6.88 -8.08
CA ALA A 145 1.38 7.74 -7.00
C ALA A 145 1.51 7.08 -5.61
N MET A 146 1.57 7.95 -4.58
CA MET A 146 1.57 7.53 -3.19
C MET A 146 0.19 7.68 -2.55
N LEU A 147 -0.29 6.62 -1.90
CA LEU A 147 -1.48 6.59 -1.06
C LEU A 147 -1.06 6.62 0.40
N ILE A 148 -1.58 7.57 1.17
CA ILE A 148 -1.13 7.84 2.54
C ILE A 148 -2.23 7.49 3.53
N PRO A 149 -2.21 6.30 4.16
CA PRO A 149 -3.03 6.04 5.34
C PRO A 149 -2.54 6.89 6.51
N LEU A 150 -3.45 7.68 7.09
CA LEU A 150 -3.14 8.62 8.17
C LEU A 150 -4.06 8.37 9.35
N GLN A 151 -3.50 7.96 10.48
CA GLN A 151 -4.24 7.71 11.70
C GLN A 151 -4.76 9.02 12.31
N CYS A 152 -6.02 9.01 12.81
CA CYS A 152 -6.65 10.17 13.44
C CYS A 152 -6.10 10.43 14.85
N GLU A 153 -4.80 10.80 14.97
CA GLU A 153 -4.08 11.09 16.20
C GLU A 153 -3.35 12.43 16.14
N TYR A 154 -2.95 12.96 17.30
CA TYR A 154 -2.37 14.30 17.45
C TYR A 154 -1.16 14.55 16.54
N TYR A 155 -0.24 13.60 16.41
CA TYR A 155 0.97 13.72 15.58
C TYR A 155 0.77 13.43 14.08
N ALA A 156 -0.47 13.30 13.63
CA ALA A 156 -0.77 12.98 12.23
C ALA A 156 -0.19 14.03 11.25
N LEU A 157 -0.31 15.30 11.58
CA LEU A 157 0.16 16.40 10.73
C LEU A 157 1.69 16.51 10.64
N GLU A 158 2.41 16.20 11.71
CA GLU A 158 3.88 16.15 11.68
C GLU A 158 4.36 15.04 10.74
N GLY A 159 3.79 13.84 10.87
CA GLY A 159 4.09 12.72 9.98
C GLY A 159 3.77 13.05 8.51
N LEU A 160 2.67 13.77 8.26
CA LEU A 160 2.31 14.18 6.91
C LEU A 160 3.28 15.20 6.33
N SER A 161 3.75 16.17 7.11
CA SER A 161 4.76 17.14 6.69
C SER A 161 6.08 16.47 6.28
N LEU A 162 6.50 15.45 7.04
CA LEU A 162 7.70 14.70 6.72
C LEU A 162 7.53 13.87 5.44
N LEU A 163 6.36 13.27 5.21
CA LEU A 163 6.04 12.56 3.97
C LEU A 163 6.01 13.49 2.76
N THR A 164 5.45 14.70 2.92
CA THR A 164 5.43 15.71 1.84
C THR A 164 6.85 16.16 1.50
N HIS A 165 7.72 16.32 2.50
CA HIS A 165 9.14 16.61 2.27
C HIS A 165 9.83 15.47 1.50
N THR A 166 9.59 14.22 1.93
CA THR A 166 10.14 13.03 1.23
C THR A 166 9.65 12.95 -0.20
N HIS A 167 8.35 13.18 -0.44
CA HIS A 167 7.80 13.27 -1.79
C HIS A 167 8.56 14.29 -2.63
N GLY A 168 8.82 15.49 -2.10
CA GLY A 168 9.61 16.52 -2.77
C GLY A 168 11.02 16.06 -3.16
N LEU A 169 11.72 15.37 -2.28
CA LEU A 169 13.05 14.82 -2.58
C LEU A 169 13.00 13.74 -3.67
N ILE A 170 12.04 12.83 -3.59
CA ILE A 170 11.87 11.77 -4.60
C ILE A 170 11.52 12.36 -5.97
N THR A 171 10.61 13.34 -6.02
CA THR A 171 10.21 13.97 -7.29
C THR A 171 11.32 14.82 -7.91
N GLN A 172 12.20 15.38 -7.10
CA GLN A 172 13.32 16.19 -7.59
C GLN A 172 14.36 15.33 -8.30
N ASP A 173 14.75 14.17 -7.72
CA ASP A 173 15.97 13.48 -8.11
C ASP A 173 15.73 12.08 -8.72
N LEU A 174 14.65 11.39 -8.35
CA LEU A 174 14.49 9.96 -8.65
C LEU A 174 13.23 9.63 -9.46
N ASN A 175 12.08 10.25 -9.17
CA ASN A 175 10.81 10.00 -9.86
C ASN A 175 10.00 11.29 -10.03
N PRO A 176 10.30 12.12 -11.05
CA PRO A 176 9.60 13.39 -11.28
C PRO A 176 8.09 13.25 -11.54
N SER A 177 7.63 12.05 -11.90
CA SER A 177 6.21 11.77 -12.18
C SER A 177 5.43 11.23 -10.98
N LEU A 178 6.06 11.11 -9.80
CA LEU A 178 5.38 10.61 -8.61
C LEU A 178 4.30 11.60 -8.15
N GLU A 179 3.05 11.17 -8.18
CA GLU A 179 1.90 11.94 -7.72
C GLU A 179 1.54 11.60 -6.27
N MET A 180 0.64 12.38 -5.69
CA MET A 180 -0.05 12.03 -4.45
C MET A 180 -1.48 11.59 -4.80
N ALA A 181 -1.75 10.27 -4.78
CA ALA A 181 -3.10 9.71 -4.99
C ALA A 181 -4.08 10.21 -3.93
N GLY A 182 -3.59 10.36 -2.70
CA GLY A 182 -4.34 11.02 -1.64
C GLY A 182 -4.06 10.49 -0.24
N ILE A 183 -4.74 11.13 0.72
CA ILE A 183 -4.65 10.85 2.15
C ILE A 183 -5.93 10.17 2.59
N VAL A 184 -5.81 8.96 3.16
CA VAL A 184 -6.93 8.19 3.72
C VAL A 184 -6.88 8.27 5.24
N MET A 185 -7.89 8.87 5.84
CA MET A 185 -8.02 8.91 7.29
C MET A 185 -8.38 7.53 7.82
N THR A 186 -7.57 7.00 8.74
CA THR A 186 -7.70 5.64 9.27
C THR A 186 -7.90 5.63 10.79
N LEU A 187 -8.35 4.48 11.31
CA LEU A 187 -8.55 4.25 12.74
C LEU A 187 -9.43 5.33 13.41
N PHE A 188 -10.37 5.86 12.65
CA PHE A 188 -11.29 6.89 13.12
C PHE A 188 -12.22 6.34 14.21
N ASP A 189 -12.24 7.00 15.36
CA ASP A 189 -13.17 6.71 16.46
C ASP A 189 -14.14 7.88 16.63
N PRO A 190 -15.42 7.72 16.26
CA PRO A 190 -16.41 8.80 16.33
C PRO A 190 -16.73 9.24 17.78
N ARG A 191 -16.31 8.46 18.78
CA ARG A 191 -16.52 8.80 20.20
C ARG A 191 -15.50 9.81 20.71
N THR A 192 -14.43 10.09 19.95
CA THR A 192 -13.37 11.01 20.35
C THR A 192 -13.44 12.32 19.56
N LEU A 193 -13.43 13.44 20.25
CA LEU A 193 -13.35 14.76 19.64
C LEU A 193 -12.05 14.94 18.85
N LEU A 194 -10.96 14.36 19.33
CA LEU A 194 -9.66 14.41 18.68
C LEU A 194 -9.70 13.86 17.25
N SER A 195 -10.34 12.71 17.04
CA SER A 195 -10.44 12.11 15.68
C SER A 195 -11.15 13.07 14.71
N ALA A 196 -12.24 13.70 15.15
CA ALA A 196 -12.97 14.66 14.33
C ALA A 196 -12.15 15.93 14.03
N GLN A 197 -11.42 16.45 15.03
CA GLN A 197 -10.54 17.61 14.86
C GLN A 197 -9.39 17.33 13.91
N VAL A 198 -8.75 16.17 14.01
CA VAL A 198 -7.65 15.77 13.09
C VAL A 198 -8.17 15.68 11.66
N VAL A 199 -9.32 15.04 11.45
CA VAL A 199 -9.93 14.95 10.10
C VAL A 199 -10.21 16.35 9.54
N ALA A 200 -10.81 17.24 10.33
CA ALA A 200 -11.11 18.59 9.89
C ALA A 200 -9.85 19.38 9.53
N GLU A 201 -8.79 19.25 10.32
CA GLU A 201 -7.52 19.95 10.09
C GLU A 201 -6.78 19.42 8.86
N VAL A 202 -6.75 18.09 8.64
CA VAL A 202 -6.16 17.49 7.44
C VAL A 202 -6.93 17.93 6.18
N ARG A 203 -8.26 17.89 6.21
CA ARG A 203 -9.09 18.36 5.09
C ARG A 203 -8.92 19.86 4.81
N ARG A 204 -8.70 20.66 5.83
CA ARG A 204 -8.44 22.10 5.68
C ARG A 204 -7.10 22.37 4.98
N ARG A 205 -6.07 21.58 5.30
CA ARG A 205 -4.71 21.75 4.74
C ARG A 205 -4.52 21.08 3.39
N PHE A 206 -5.21 19.97 3.15
CA PHE A 206 -5.09 19.13 1.97
C PHE A 206 -6.48 18.80 1.40
N PRO A 207 -7.27 19.82 0.97
CA PRO A 207 -8.66 19.62 0.58
C PRO A 207 -8.81 18.65 -0.61
N ASP A 208 -7.98 18.80 -1.64
CA ASP A 208 -8.07 18.01 -2.86
C ASP A 208 -7.45 16.61 -2.71
N GLN A 209 -6.44 16.48 -1.85
CA GLN A 209 -5.72 15.24 -1.64
C GLN A 209 -6.43 14.31 -0.64
N THR A 210 -7.26 14.84 0.27
CA THR A 210 -7.89 14.01 1.30
C THR A 210 -9.09 13.26 0.71
N PHE A 211 -9.12 11.93 0.86
CA PHE A 211 -10.28 11.14 0.50
C PHE A 211 -11.49 11.51 1.37
N SER A 212 -12.68 11.51 0.76
CA SER A 212 -13.94 11.66 1.48
C SER A 212 -14.20 10.48 2.40
N THR A 213 -13.77 9.30 1.95
CA THR A 213 -13.87 8.05 2.68
C THR A 213 -12.94 8.04 3.90
N ILE A 214 -13.49 7.62 5.05
CA ILE A 214 -12.77 7.45 6.31
C ILE A 214 -12.86 6.00 6.74
N ILE A 215 -11.72 5.40 7.13
CA ILE A 215 -11.67 4.03 7.63
C ILE A 215 -11.86 4.03 9.15
N PRO A 216 -12.94 3.42 9.66
CA PRO A 216 -13.23 3.40 11.08
C PRO A 216 -12.31 2.46 11.84
N ARG A 217 -12.10 2.72 13.12
CA ARG A 217 -11.50 1.77 14.04
C ARG A 217 -12.50 0.65 14.34
N THR A 218 -12.18 -0.58 13.92
CA THR A 218 -13.00 -1.76 14.20
C THR A 218 -12.14 -2.94 14.61
N VAL A 219 -12.62 -3.75 15.56
CA VAL A 219 -11.95 -4.98 15.99
C VAL A 219 -11.86 -5.98 14.82
N ARG A 220 -12.89 -6.01 13.97
CA ARG A 220 -12.94 -6.91 12.80
C ARG A 220 -11.79 -6.70 11.81
N LEU A 221 -11.37 -5.45 11.59
CA LEU A 221 -10.19 -5.13 10.76
C LEU A 221 -8.88 -5.67 11.37
N SER A 222 -8.80 -5.78 12.69
CA SER A 222 -7.63 -6.35 13.36
C SER A 222 -7.67 -7.88 13.42
N GLU A 223 -8.86 -8.49 13.42
CA GLU A 223 -9.06 -9.93 13.45
C GLU A 223 -8.87 -10.58 12.07
N ALA A 224 -9.34 -9.94 11.00
CA ALA A 224 -9.35 -10.50 9.65
C ALA A 224 -7.99 -11.10 9.20
N PRO A 225 -6.82 -10.44 9.44
CA PRO A 225 -5.52 -10.98 9.07
C PRO A 225 -5.19 -12.31 9.78
N SER A 226 -5.66 -12.54 11.01
CA SER A 226 -5.43 -13.80 11.72
C SER A 226 -6.15 -14.99 11.09
N HIS A 227 -7.14 -14.72 10.24
CA HIS A 227 -7.86 -15.71 9.43
C HIS A 227 -7.35 -15.79 7.99
N GLY A 228 -6.31 -15.00 7.63
CA GLY A 228 -5.78 -14.92 6.26
C GLY A 228 -6.79 -14.37 5.26
N LEU A 229 -7.65 -13.45 5.69
CA LEU A 229 -8.75 -12.91 4.88
C LEU A 229 -8.75 -11.38 4.85
N PRO A 230 -9.07 -10.77 3.70
CA PRO A 230 -9.45 -9.36 3.68
C PRO A 230 -10.80 -9.16 4.39
N ILE A 231 -11.03 -7.94 4.86
CA ILE A 231 -12.25 -7.61 5.60
C ILE A 231 -13.53 -7.87 4.79
N THR A 232 -13.47 -7.71 3.48
CA THR A 232 -14.61 -7.92 2.57
C THR A 232 -15.10 -9.37 2.53
N LEU A 233 -14.23 -10.33 2.88
CA LEU A 233 -14.57 -11.73 3.06
C LEU A 233 -14.80 -12.11 4.53
N TYR A 234 -14.08 -11.50 5.47
CA TYR A 234 -14.19 -11.81 6.89
C TYR A 234 -15.46 -11.25 7.53
N ASP A 235 -15.81 -10.01 7.21
CA ASP A 235 -17.02 -9.31 7.70
C ASP A 235 -17.68 -8.54 6.54
N PRO A 236 -18.32 -9.23 5.58
CA PRO A 236 -18.78 -8.65 4.32
C PRO A 236 -19.77 -7.48 4.45
N SER A 237 -20.61 -7.49 5.50
CA SER A 237 -21.63 -6.48 5.80
C SER A 237 -21.16 -5.43 6.81
N GLY A 238 -19.96 -5.59 7.35
CA GLY A 238 -19.41 -4.71 8.37
C GLY A 238 -18.99 -3.33 7.86
N ARG A 239 -18.85 -2.38 8.79
CA ARG A 239 -18.44 -1.01 8.46
C ARG A 239 -17.04 -0.94 7.83
N GLY A 240 -16.12 -1.84 8.20
CA GLY A 240 -14.80 -1.94 7.59
C GLY A 240 -14.89 -2.25 6.10
N SER A 241 -15.68 -3.25 5.72
CA SER A 241 -15.92 -3.64 4.33
C SER A 241 -16.58 -2.53 3.53
N ALA A 242 -17.61 -1.92 4.08
CA ALA A 242 -18.29 -0.79 3.44
C ALA A 242 -17.31 0.38 3.17
N SER A 243 -16.42 0.69 4.12
CA SER A 243 -15.44 1.78 3.96
C SER A 243 -14.40 1.47 2.90
N TYR A 244 -13.86 0.25 2.82
CA TYR A 244 -12.89 -0.09 1.78
C TYR A 244 -13.52 -0.19 0.39
N ARG A 245 -14.78 -0.65 0.27
CA ARG A 245 -15.54 -0.57 -0.99
C ARG A 245 -15.79 0.87 -1.43
N ALA A 246 -16.07 1.77 -0.49
CA ALA A 246 -16.21 3.21 -0.77
C ALA A 246 -14.87 3.82 -1.21
N LEU A 247 -13.77 3.47 -0.52
CA LEU A 247 -12.43 3.93 -0.90
C LEU A 247 -12.04 3.47 -2.31
N ALA A 248 -12.29 2.20 -2.65
CA ALA A 248 -12.05 1.69 -4.00
C ALA A 248 -12.88 2.43 -5.06
N ALA A 249 -14.16 2.74 -4.77
CA ALA A 249 -14.99 3.53 -5.67
C ALA A 249 -14.44 4.95 -5.87
N GLU A 250 -14.04 5.60 -4.79
CA GLU A 250 -13.50 6.96 -4.82
C GLU A 250 -12.15 7.02 -5.56
N LEU A 251 -11.27 6.03 -5.35
CA LEU A 251 -10.01 5.92 -6.07
C LEU A 251 -10.24 5.77 -7.59
N LEU A 252 -11.11 4.85 -7.99
CA LEU A 252 -11.43 4.64 -9.41
C LEU A 252 -12.01 5.90 -10.07
N ALA A 253 -12.83 6.66 -9.33
CA ALA A 253 -13.39 7.93 -9.84
C ALA A 253 -12.29 8.99 -10.02
N ARG A 254 -11.34 9.09 -9.07
CA ARG A 254 -10.19 10.01 -9.17
C ARG A 254 -9.29 9.65 -10.35
N ASP A 255 -8.94 8.38 -10.51
CA ASP A 255 -8.08 7.91 -11.62
C ASP A 255 -8.74 8.13 -12.99
N ALA A 256 -10.06 8.01 -13.09
CA ALA A 256 -10.79 8.32 -14.34
C ALA A 256 -10.72 9.80 -14.73
N LEU A 257 -10.65 10.71 -13.73
CA LEU A 257 -10.50 12.15 -13.98
C LEU A 257 -9.07 12.52 -14.43
N VAL A 258 -8.06 11.79 -13.97
CA VAL A 258 -6.66 12.02 -14.38
C VAL A 258 -6.40 11.50 -15.81
N ALA A 259 -7.15 10.47 -16.24
CA ALA A 259 -7.00 9.87 -17.56
C ALA A 259 -7.79 10.60 -18.68
N ALA A 260 -8.69 11.53 -18.33
CA ALA A 260 -9.54 12.29 -19.24
C ALA A 260 -8.89 13.63 -19.63
#